data_510829d0902cd567d498b32a3ffe0e92
#
_entry.id   510829d0902cd567d498b32a3ffe0e92
#
_cell.length_a   1.000
_cell.length_b   1.000
_cell.length_c   1.000
_cell.angle_alpha   90.00
_cell.angle_beta   90.00
_cell.angle_gamma   90.00
#
_symmetry.space_group_name_H-M   'P 1'
#
loop_
_entity.id
_entity.type
_entity.pdbx_description
1 polymer ?
#
loop_
_entity_poly.entity_id
_entity_poly.type
_entity_poly.pdbx_seq_one_letter_code
_entity_poly.pdbx_strand_id
1 'polypeptide(L)'
;ASDVYKRQQYAFDPESEDYRVIEVNARLSRSSALASKATGYPLAFVAAKLGLGYGLFDLKNSVTKTTSAFFEPALDYVVCKIPRWDLGKFHGVDKELGSSMKSVGEVMAIGRTFEEAIQKGLRMIGQGMHGFVENKELVIPDIDKALREPTDKRIFVISKAFRAGYTIDQVHELTKIDKWFLQKLMNIMQTSKELRQLTIENGQLTMKKEVLATKDPQGNCQLSFVNCQLRKAKQQGFSDFQIARAIGYEGDMENGSLYVRKYRKAAGILPVVKQIDTLAAEYPAQTNYLYLTYSGVANDVHYLGDHKSIVVLGSGAYRIGSSVEFDWCGVQALNTIRKEGWRSVMINYNPETVSTDYDMCDRLYLSLIHISEPTRRTP
;
A
#
# COMPACT_ATOMS: atom_id res chain seq x y z
N ALA A 1 30.67 17.20 -10.33
CA ALA A 1 30.36 16.58 -9.02
C ALA A 1 29.03 17.08 -8.44
N SER A 2 28.64 18.36 -8.66
CA SER A 2 27.36 18.90 -8.11
C SER A 2 26.11 18.26 -8.69
N ASP A 3 26.17 17.69 -9.89
CA ASP A 3 25.02 17.13 -10.59
C ASP A 3 24.61 15.74 -10.11
N VAL A 4 25.50 15.02 -9.46
CA VAL A 4 25.27 13.68 -8.90
C VAL A 4 24.29 13.72 -7.71
N TYR A 5 24.13 14.86 -7.04
CA TYR A 5 23.31 15.01 -5.83
C TYR A 5 22.00 15.76 -6.06
N LYS A 6 21.72 16.17 -7.29
CA LYS A 6 20.50 16.90 -7.60
C LYS A 6 19.36 15.93 -7.92
N ARG A 7 18.22 16.17 -7.31
CA ARG A 7 16.95 15.58 -7.70
C ARG A 7 16.07 16.67 -8.30
N GLN A 8 15.60 16.43 -9.51
CA GLN A 8 14.68 17.32 -10.20
C GLN A 8 13.36 16.58 -10.43
N GLN A 9 12.25 17.31 -10.25
CA GLN A 9 10.92 16.85 -10.61
C GLN A 9 10.36 17.73 -11.71
N TYR A 10 9.79 17.07 -12.70
CA TYR A 10 9.17 17.71 -13.85
C TYR A 10 7.71 17.28 -13.95
N ALA A 11 6.84 18.20 -14.37
CA ALA A 11 5.57 17.88 -14.97
C ALA A 11 5.75 17.94 -16.48
N PHE A 12 5.33 16.91 -17.19
CA PHE A 12 5.41 16.78 -18.64
C PHE A 12 4.00 16.68 -19.23
N ASP A 13 3.74 17.46 -20.25
CA ASP A 13 2.51 17.39 -21.02
C ASP A 13 2.76 16.50 -22.25
N PRO A 14 2.12 15.34 -22.35
CA PRO A 14 2.35 14.41 -23.46
C PRO A 14 1.77 14.89 -24.81
N GLU A 15 0.87 15.89 -24.81
CA GLU A 15 0.26 16.40 -26.04
C GLU A 15 1.10 17.52 -26.68
N SER A 16 1.62 18.45 -25.87
CA SER A 16 2.41 19.59 -26.34
C SER A 16 3.93 19.39 -26.22
N GLU A 17 4.36 18.32 -25.53
CA GLU A 17 5.75 18.08 -25.13
C GLU A 17 6.35 19.17 -24.21
N ASP A 18 5.52 20.10 -23.75
CA ASP A 18 5.90 21.11 -22.78
C ASP A 18 6.22 20.48 -21.41
N TYR A 19 7.21 21.02 -20.73
CA TYR A 19 7.51 20.61 -19.35
C TYR A 19 7.64 21.80 -18.41
N ARG A 20 7.37 21.53 -17.15
CA ARG A 20 7.54 22.47 -16.05
C ARG A 20 8.39 21.85 -14.97
N VAL A 21 9.37 22.60 -14.46
CA VAL A 21 10.13 22.19 -13.28
C VAL A 21 9.26 22.39 -12.05
N ILE A 22 8.97 21.31 -11.32
CA ILE A 22 8.17 21.34 -10.10
C ILE A 22 9.09 21.76 -8.93
N GLU A 23 10.20 21.06 -8.75
CA GLU A 23 11.20 21.36 -7.73
C GLU A 23 12.59 20.86 -8.11
N VAL A 24 13.61 21.49 -7.54
CA VAL A 24 15.01 21.05 -7.59
C VAL A 24 15.53 20.92 -6.17
N ASN A 25 16.00 19.74 -5.80
CA ASN A 25 16.64 19.49 -4.52
C ASN A 25 18.14 19.28 -4.74
N ALA A 26 18.97 20.17 -4.24
CA ALA A 26 20.44 20.03 -4.28
C ALA A 26 20.95 19.07 -3.17
N ARG A 27 20.14 18.12 -2.75
CA ARG A 27 20.42 17.12 -1.72
C ARG A 27 19.55 15.89 -1.93
N LEU A 28 19.86 14.80 -1.23
CA LEU A 28 18.92 13.70 -1.09
C LEU A 28 17.67 14.19 -0.35
N SER A 29 16.52 13.87 -0.89
CA SER A 29 15.21 14.27 -0.35
C SER A 29 14.50 13.08 0.29
N ARG A 30 13.37 13.34 0.98
CA ARG A 30 12.52 12.27 1.53
C ARG A 30 12.08 11.27 0.48
N SER A 31 11.79 11.72 -0.73
CA SER A 31 11.45 10.84 -1.84
C SER A 31 12.62 9.99 -2.34
N SER A 32 13.88 10.40 -2.11
CA SER A 32 15.04 9.52 -2.31
C SER A 32 15.06 8.39 -1.29
N ALA A 33 14.67 8.64 -0.03
CA ALA A 33 14.51 7.60 0.97
C ALA A 33 13.42 6.60 0.59
N LEU A 34 12.27 7.08 0.09
CA LEU A 34 11.22 6.22 -0.43
C LEU A 34 11.70 5.38 -1.61
N ALA A 35 12.35 6.00 -2.60
CA ALA A 35 12.91 5.28 -3.76
C ALA A 35 13.93 4.22 -3.34
N SER A 36 14.79 4.55 -2.38
CA SER A 36 15.75 3.60 -1.79
C SER A 36 15.07 2.36 -1.21
N LYS A 37 13.98 2.55 -0.45
CA LYS A 37 13.23 1.45 0.16
C LYS A 37 12.34 0.71 -0.85
N ALA A 38 11.82 1.42 -1.84
CA ALA A 38 11.01 0.83 -2.90
C ALA A 38 11.82 -0.09 -3.81
N THR A 39 13.09 0.20 -4.01
CA THR A 39 13.99 -0.59 -4.87
C THR A 39 14.96 -1.47 -4.07
N GLY A 40 15.10 -1.25 -2.76
CA GLY A 40 16.18 -1.85 -1.97
C GLY A 40 17.55 -1.25 -2.25
N TYR A 41 17.67 -0.28 -3.16
CA TYR A 41 18.93 0.34 -3.54
C TYR A 41 19.31 1.47 -2.58
N PRO A 42 20.45 1.41 -1.87
CA PRO A 42 20.80 2.36 -0.82
C PRO A 42 21.37 3.66 -1.39
N LEU A 43 20.51 4.52 -1.91
CA LEU A 43 20.89 5.77 -2.59
C LEU A 43 21.82 6.67 -1.75
N ALA A 44 21.54 6.80 -0.44
CA ALA A 44 22.35 7.63 0.45
C ALA A 44 23.79 7.09 0.60
N PHE A 45 23.93 5.77 0.75
CA PHE A 45 25.25 5.10 0.83
C PHE A 45 26.04 5.27 -0.45
N VAL A 46 25.40 5.02 -1.60
CA VAL A 46 26.05 5.17 -2.92
C VAL A 46 26.46 6.62 -3.14
N ALA A 47 25.58 7.58 -2.85
CA ALA A 47 25.88 9.01 -2.97
C ALA A 47 27.08 9.42 -2.09
N ALA A 48 27.15 8.93 -0.85
CA ALA A 48 28.29 9.19 0.05
C ALA A 48 29.59 8.63 -0.52
N LYS A 49 29.59 7.41 -1.07
CA LYS A 49 30.77 6.81 -1.71
C LYS A 49 31.23 7.60 -2.93
N LEU A 50 30.30 8.01 -3.79
CA LEU A 50 30.61 8.87 -4.94
C LEU A 50 31.20 10.21 -4.51
N GLY A 51 30.70 10.80 -3.41
CA GLY A 51 31.23 12.02 -2.82
C GLY A 51 32.64 11.90 -2.26
N LEU A 52 33.04 10.69 -1.87
CA LEU A 52 34.39 10.37 -1.44
C LEU A 52 35.32 10.02 -2.61
N GLY A 53 34.87 10.09 -3.87
CA GLY A 53 35.66 9.88 -5.07
C GLY A 53 35.67 8.44 -5.63
N TYR A 54 34.83 7.54 -5.09
CA TYR A 54 34.62 6.23 -5.70
C TYR A 54 33.89 6.37 -7.03
N GLY A 55 34.23 5.59 -8.03
CA GLY A 55 33.45 5.48 -9.27
C GLY A 55 32.21 4.60 -9.08
N LEU A 56 31.14 4.88 -9.82
CA LEU A 56 29.92 4.06 -9.76
C LEU A 56 30.18 2.60 -10.16
N PHE A 57 31.12 2.38 -11.06
CA PHE A 57 31.52 1.04 -11.51
C PHE A 57 32.32 0.24 -10.46
N ASP A 58 32.91 0.92 -9.47
CA ASP A 58 33.66 0.30 -8.41
C ASP A 58 32.78 -0.19 -7.26
N LEU A 59 31.49 0.21 -7.28
CA LEU A 59 30.54 -0.12 -6.23
C LEU A 59 29.73 -1.37 -6.60
N LYS A 60 29.53 -2.23 -5.60
CA LYS A 60 28.67 -3.41 -5.73
C LYS A 60 27.21 -3.06 -5.40
N ASN A 61 26.30 -3.74 -6.07
CA ASN A 61 24.88 -3.70 -5.77
C ASN A 61 24.64 -4.30 -4.37
N SER A 62 24.04 -3.54 -3.48
CA SER A 62 23.75 -3.97 -2.10
C SER A 62 22.63 -5.01 -2.02
N VAL A 63 21.76 -5.09 -3.04
CA VAL A 63 20.65 -6.05 -3.09
C VAL A 63 21.16 -7.45 -3.41
N THR A 64 22.04 -7.58 -4.38
CA THR A 64 22.62 -8.87 -4.81
C THR A 64 23.95 -9.16 -4.15
N LYS A 65 24.68 -8.13 -3.69
CA LYS A 65 26.06 -8.13 -3.14
C LYS A 65 27.14 -8.61 -4.10
N THR A 66 26.77 -9.07 -5.27
CA THR A 66 27.67 -9.68 -6.27
C THR A 66 27.72 -8.92 -7.58
N THR A 67 26.63 -8.32 -8.01
CA THR A 67 26.55 -7.54 -9.25
C THR A 67 27.01 -6.10 -9.04
N SER A 68 27.22 -5.35 -10.14
CA SER A 68 27.59 -3.92 -10.08
C SER A 68 26.43 -3.06 -9.56
N ALA A 69 26.76 -1.95 -8.89
CA ALA A 69 25.79 -0.91 -8.55
C ALA A 69 25.31 -0.11 -9.78
N PHE A 70 25.97 -0.23 -10.90
CA PHE A 70 25.58 0.37 -12.16
C PHE A 70 24.63 -0.55 -12.92
N PHE A 71 23.33 -0.31 -12.79
CA PHE A 71 22.27 -1.09 -13.45
C PHE A 71 20.97 -0.27 -13.49
N GLU A 72 20.07 -0.62 -14.40
CA GLU A 72 18.72 -0.08 -14.46
C GLU A 72 17.77 -1.01 -13.69
N PRO A 73 17.00 -0.50 -12.71
CA PRO A 73 16.07 -1.33 -11.96
C PRO A 73 14.92 -1.86 -12.81
N ALA A 74 14.61 -3.15 -12.68
CA ALA A 74 13.41 -3.78 -13.20
C ALA A 74 12.57 -4.30 -12.04
N LEU A 75 11.34 -3.81 -11.88
CA LEU A 75 10.47 -4.16 -10.77
C LEU A 75 9.26 -4.95 -11.27
N ASP A 76 8.93 -6.05 -10.59
CA ASP A 76 7.74 -6.85 -10.85
C ASP A 76 6.58 -6.55 -9.87
N TYR A 77 6.69 -5.44 -9.13
CA TYR A 77 5.70 -4.95 -8.18
C TYR A 77 5.45 -3.45 -8.37
N VAL A 78 4.34 -2.98 -7.84
CA VAL A 78 3.93 -1.57 -7.85
C VAL A 78 4.10 -0.99 -6.46
N VAL A 79 4.74 0.18 -6.38
CA VAL A 79 4.84 0.96 -5.16
C VAL A 79 3.95 2.20 -5.26
N CYS A 80 3.05 2.34 -4.31
CA CYS A 80 2.14 3.48 -4.23
C CYS A 80 2.48 4.32 -2.99
N LYS A 81 2.86 5.57 -3.25
CA LYS A 81 3.07 6.57 -2.20
C LYS A 81 1.78 7.35 -2.00
N ILE A 82 1.25 7.41 -0.78
CA ILE A 82 0.07 8.19 -0.46
C ILE A 82 0.41 9.16 0.68
N PRO A 83 0.27 10.48 0.45
CA PRO A 83 0.48 11.48 1.48
C PRO A 83 -0.60 11.42 2.56
N ARG A 84 -0.23 11.78 3.78
CA ARG A 84 -1.17 12.03 4.87
C ARG A 84 -1.36 13.53 5.03
N TRP A 85 -2.59 13.97 4.97
CA TRP A 85 -3.00 15.34 5.26
C TRP A 85 -3.86 15.36 6.52
N ASP A 86 -3.46 16.15 7.51
CA ASP A 86 -4.23 16.32 8.75
C ASP A 86 -5.04 17.63 8.73
N LEU A 87 -5.47 18.06 7.54
CA LEU A 87 -6.17 19.34 7.32
C LEU A 87 -7.47 19.48 8.14
N GLY A 88 -8.13 18.37 8.44
CA GLY A 88 -9.34 18.34 9.25
C GLY A 88 -9.11 18.68 10.73
N LYS A 89 -7.87 18.74 11.21
CA LYS A 89 -7.55 19.12 12.59
C LYS A 89 -7.57 20.61 12.82
N PHE A 90 -7.61 21.43 11.77
CA PHE A 90 -7.57 22.89 11.85
C PHE A 90 -8.86 23.48 11.29
N HIS A 91 -9.35 24.51 11.96
CA HIS A 91 -10.46 25.32 11.47
C HIS A 91 -9.94 26.38 10.47
N GLY A 92 -10.71 26.66 9.42
CA GLY A 92 -10.39 27.72 8.46
C GLY A 92 -9.23 27.44 7.49
N VAL A 93 -8.69 26.24 7.48
CA VAL A 93 -7.63 25.86 6.53
C VAL A 93 -8.23 25.54 5.17
N ASP A 94 -7.64 26.12 4.13
CA ASP A 94 -7.93 25.76 2.76
C ASP A 94 -7.54 24.30 2.48
N LYS A 95 -8.51 23.49 2.03
CA LYS A 95 -8.35 22.06 1.75
C LYS A 95 -7.96 21.76 0.32
N GLU A 96 -7.95 22.74 -0.56
CA GLU A 96 -7.54 22.57 -1.93
C GLU A 96 -6.03 22.32 -2.02
N LEU A 97 -5.65 21.28 -2.76
CA LEU A 97 -4.25 20.89 -2.97
C LEU A 97 -3.68 21.68 -4.16
N GLY A 98 -2.74 22.54 -3.88
CA GLY A 98 -2.02 23.35 -4.87
C GLY A 98 -0.51 23.15 -4.79
N SER A 99 0.26 24.19 -5.10
CA SER A 99 1.72 24.16 -5.11
C SER A 99 2.36 24.16 -3.72
N SER A 100 1.63 24.54 -2.67
CA SER A 100 2.14 24.54 -1.29
C SER A 100 2.12 23.14 -0.67
N MET A 101 3.16 22.80 0.11
CA MET A 101 3.22 21.54 0.83
C MET A 101 2.25 21.55 2.02
N LYS A 102 1.22 20.67 1.98
CA LYS A 102 0.20 20.52 3.02
C LYS A 102 0.23 19.15 3.72
N SER A 103 1.04 18.20 3.22
CA SER A 103 1.16 16.86 3.81
C SER A 103 2.05 16.89 5.06
N VAL A 104 1.73 16.05 6.04
CA VAL A 104 2.47 15.91 7.31
C VAL A 104 3.23 14.60 7.42
N GLY A 105 2.90 13.62 6.59
CA GLY A 105 3.54 12.32 6.53
C GLY A 105 3.12 11.58 5.27
N GLU A 106 3.63 10.36 5.10
CA GLU A 106 3.33 9.53 3.95
C GLU A 106 3.34 8.05 4.31
N VAL A 107 2.71 7.25 3.46
CA VAL A 107 2.77 5.80 3.52
C VAL A 107 3.30 5.25 2.20
N MET A 108 3.99 4.13 2.27
CA MET A 108 4.42 3.36 1.11
C MET A 108 3.71 2.01 1.11
N ALA A 109 2.87 1.79 0.12
CA ALA A 109 2.18 0.54 -0.09
C ALA A 109 2.76 -0.21 -1.28
N ILE A 110 2.91 -1.52 -1.15
CA ILE A 110 3.49 -2.39 -2.17
C ILE A 110 2.51 -3.50 -2.52
N GLY A 111 2.35 -3.76 -3.80
CA GLY A 111 1.51 -4.84 -4.33
C GLY A 111 1.99 -5.28 -5.71
N ARG A 112 1.45 -6.39 -6.21
CA ARG A 112 1.75 -6.88 -7.57
C ARG A 112 0.91 -6.18 -8.63
N THR A 113 -0.13 -5.48 -8.23
CA THR A 113 -1.01 -4.69 -9.09
C THR A 113 -1.28 -3.32 -8.50
N PHE A 114 -1.67 -2.36 -9.34
CA PHE A 114 -2.05 -1.02 -8.90
C PHE A 114 -3.24 -1.07 -7.92
N GLU A 115 -4.25 -1.90 -8.24
CA GLU A 115 -5.43 -2.08 -7.40
C GLU A 115 -5.06 -2.55 -5.99
N GLU A 116 -4.13 -3.51 -5.87
CA GLU A 116 -3.63 -3.99 -4.59
C GLU A 116 -2.91 -2.89 -3.83
N ALA A 117 -1.97 -2.19 -4.48
CA ALA A 117 -1.14 -1.18 -3.86
C ALA A 117 -1.97 0.02 -3.38
N ILE A 118 -2.89 0.56 -4.20
CA ILE A 118 -3.72 1.71 -3.84
C ILE A 118 -4.67 1.38 -2.68
N GLN A 119 -5.30 0.21 -2.68
CA GLN A 119 -6.17 -0.23 -1.60
C GLN A 119 -5.43 -0.33 -0.27
N LYS A 120 -4.24 -0.89 -0.27
CA LYS A 120 -3.35 -0.95 0.88
C LYS A 120 -3.02 0.46 1.39
N GLY A 121 -2.52 1.33 0.52
CA GLY A 121 -2.09 2.67 0.88
C GLY A 121 -3.21 3.50 1.49
N LEU A 122 -4.40 3.48 0.89
CA LEU A 122 -5.54 4.25 1.40
C LEU A 122 -6.00 3.81 2.81
N ARG A 123 -5.84 2.54 3.18
CA ARG A 123 -6.11 2.10 4.55
C ARG A 123 -5.01 2.50 5.53
N MET A 124 -3.75 2.47 5.08
CA MET A 124 -2.59 2.78 5.93
C MET A 124 -2.53 4.24 6.37
N ILE A 125 -3.17 5.18 5.63
CA ILE A 125 -3.18 6.60 6.00
C ILE A 125 -3.79 6.82 7.39
N GLY A 126 -4.71 5.94 7.84
CA GLY A 126 -5.26 6.00 9.20
C GLY A 126 -6.17 7.19 9.46
N GLN A 127 -6.94 7.63 8.46
CA GLN A 127 -7.91 8.73 8.55
C GLN A 127 -9.37 8.24 8.66
N GLY A 128 -9.59 7.01 9.14
CA GLY A 128 -10.91 6.42 9.27
C GLY A 128 -11.50 5.87 7.96
N MET A 129 -10.74 5.91 6.86
CA MET A 129 -11.18 5.38 5.57
C MET A 129 -10.76 3.92 5.38
N HIS A 130 -11.65 3.13 4.81
CA HIS A 130 -11.46 1.69 4.62
C HIS A 130 -10.95 1.30 3.23
N GLY A 131 -10.17 2.18 2.57
CA GLY A 131 -9.66 1.99 1.21
C GLY A 131 -10.59 2.57 0.14
N PHE A 132 -10.38 2.17 -1.11
CA PHE A 132 -11.20 2.61 -2.25
C PHE A 132 -12.50 1.79 -2.32
N VAL A 133 -13.38 2.05 -1.39
CA VAL A 133 -14.71 1.45 -1.26
C VAL A 133 -15.68 2.51 -0.76
N GLU A 134 -16.95 2.15 -0.56
CA GLU A 134 -17.89 3.06 0.06
C GLU A 134 -17.52 3.38 1.51
N ASN A 135 -17.12 4.63 1.72
CA ASN A 135 -16.94 5.22 3.05
C ASN A 135 -18.21 6.00 3.38
N LYS A 136 -19.12 5.39 4.15
CA LYS A 136 -20.47 5.93 4.44
C LYS A 136 -20.41 7.25 5.20
N GLU A 137 -19.37 7.44 5.99
CA GLU A 137 -19.12 8.61 6.83
C GLU A 137 -18.77 9.87 6.01
N LEU A 138 -18.41 9.71 4.75
CA LEU A 138 -18.07 10.82 3.86
C LEU A 138 -19.33 11.32 3.16
N VAL A 139 -19.90 12.41 3.62
CA VAL A 139 -21.03 13.10 2.98
C VAL A 139 -20.51 14.05 1.91
N ILE A 140 -21.01 13.95 0.69
CA ILE A 140 -20.65 14.80 -0.46
C ILE A 140 -21.93 15.30 -1.08
N PRO A 141 -22.28 16.59 -0.86
CA PRO A 141 -23.51 17.17 -1.40
C PRO A 141 -23.50 17.33 -2.92
N ASP A 142 -22.35 17.70 -3.48
CA ASP A 142 -22.15 17.94 -4.91
C ASP A 142 -20.92 17.16 -5.38
N ILE A 143 -21.17 16.09 -6.13
CA ILE A 143 -20.11 15.20 -6.63
C ILE A 143 -19.29 15.89 -7.72
N ASP A 144 -19.92 16.64 -8.63
CA ASP A 144 -19.25 17.29 -9.74
C ASP A 144 -18.26 18.35 -9.25
N LYS A 145 -18.68 19.19 -8.31
CA LYS A 145 -17.82 20.18 -7.68
C LYS A 145 -16.66 19.49 -6.96
N ALA A 146 -16.94 18.48 -6.15
CA ALA A 146 -15.92 17.76 -5.38
C ALA A 146 -14.92 16.96 -6.23
N LEU A 147 -15.30 16.60 -7.48
CA LEU A 147 -14.38 16.00 -8.46
C LEU A 147 -13.46 17.05 -9.09
N ARG A 148 -13.96 18.27 -9.38
CA ARG A 148 -13.15 19.35 -9.95
C ARG A 148 -12.14 19.90 -8.95
N GLU A 149 -12.52 20.03 -7.68
CA GLU A 149 -11.65 20.55 -6.62
C GLU A 149 -10.66 19.48 -6.15
N PRO A 150 -9.32 19.69 -6.28
CA PRO A 150 -8.31 18.73 -5.87
C PRO A 150 -8.08 18.76 -4.35
N THR A 151 -8.96 18.10 -3.59
CA THR A 151 -8.84 17.99 -2.13
C THR A 151 -8.21 16.65 -1.71
N ASP A 152 -7.80 16.56 -0.43
CA ASP A 152 -7.30 15.33 0.20
C ASP A 152 -8.30 14.16 0.15
N LYS A 153 -9.56 14.44 -0.10
CA LYS A 153 -10.65 13.44 -0.17
C LYS A 153 -11.08 13.08 -1.58
N ARG A 154 -10.55 13.74 -2.61
CA ARG A 154 -11.01 13.54 -4.01
C ARG A 154 -10.96 12.08 -4.45
N ILE A 155 -9.97 11.28 -3.98
CA ILE A 155 -9.90 9.84 -4.30
C ILE A 155 -11.15 9.08 -3.80
N PHE A 156 -11.70 9.45 -2.66
CA PHE A 156 -12.92 8.84 -2.14
C PHE A 156 -14.19 9.39 -2.81
N VAL A 157 -14.14 10.64 -3.31
CA VAL A 157 -15.22 11.20 -4.15
C VAL A 157 -15.34 10.39 -5.44
N ILE A 158 -14.23 10.01 -6.07
CA ILE A 158 -14.21 9.16 -7.27
C ILE A 158 -14.94 7.83 -7.01
N SER A 159 -14.72 7.21 -5.84
CA SER A 159 -15.43 5.96 -5.50
C SER A 159 -16.94 6.16 -5.38
N LYS A 160 -17.38 7.31 -4.87
CA LYS A 160 -18.82 7.67 -4.83
C LYS A 160 -19.40 7.97 -6.20
N ALA A 161 -18.65 8.68 -7.04
CA ALA A 161 -19.06 8.98 -8.42
C ALA A 161 -19.28 7.68 -9.21
N PHE A 162 -18.35 6.75 -9.18
CA PHE A 162 -18.52 5.45 -9.85
C PHE A 162 -19.72 4.66 -9.33
N ARG A 163 -19.99 4.74 -8.05
CA ARG A 163 -21.17 4.12 -7.46
C ARG A 163 -22.47 4.80 -7.89
N ALA A 164 -22.45 6.12 -8.07
CA ALA A 164 -23.57 6.89 -8.57
C ALA A 164 -23.79 6.71 -10.09
N GLY A 165 -22.94 5.94 -10.77
CA GLY A 165 -23.09 5.62 -12.19
C GLY A 165 -22.26 6.49 -13.14
N TYR A 166 -21.36 7.33 -12.63
CA TYR A 166 -20.45 8.10 -13.48
C TYR A 166 -19.56 7.17 -14.29
N THR A 167 -19.38 7.49 -15.56
CA THR A 167 -18.47 6.80 -16.46
C THR A 167 -17.02 7.25 -16.22
N ILE A 168 -16.07 6.49 -16.73
CA ILE A 168 -14.64 6.85 -16.70
C ILE A 168 -14.41 8.17 -17.43
N ASP A 169 -15.07 8.37 -18.57
CA ASP A 169 -14.95 9.60 -19.36
C ASP A 169 -15.48 10.83 -18.60
N GLN A 170 -16.61 10.73 -17.93
CA GLN A 170 -17.14 11.81 -17.09
C GLN A 170 -16.21 12.17 -15.94
N VAL A 171 -15.67 11.16 -15.24
CA VAL A 171 -14.72 11.40 -14.15
C VAL A 171 -13.40 11.98 -14.68
N HIS A 172 -12.92 11.51 -15.83
CA HIS A 172 -11.73 12.07 -16.50
C HIS A 172 -11.93 13.54 -16.84
N GLU A 173 -13.05 13.90 -17.46
CA GLU A 173 -13.35 15.31 -17.82
C GLU A 173 -13.35 16.24 -16.60
N LEU A 174 -13.87 15.77 -15.47
CA LEU A 174 -13.95 16.58 -14.25
C LEU A 174 -12.64 16.65 -13.47
N THR A 175 -11.85 15.58 -13.50
CA THR A 175 -10.63 15.46 -12.67
C THR A 175 -9.33 15.64 -13.41
N LYS A 176 -9.35 15.44 -14.74
CA LYS A 176 -8.18 15.31 -15.63
C LYS A 176 -7.22 14.17 -15.24
N ILE A 177 -7.67 13.23 -14.39
CA ILE A 177 -6.91 12.03 -14.07
C ILE A 177 -6.93 11.09 -15.28
N ASP A 178 -5.78 10.52 -15.63
CA ASP A 178 -5.66 9.61 -16.76
C ASP A 178 -6.61 8.41 -16.66
N LYS A 179 -7.22 8.05 -17.79
CA LYS A 179 -8.23 6.99 -17.87
C LYS A 179 -7.71 5.61 -17.46
N TRP A 180 -6.42 5.34 -17.59
CA TRP A 180 -5.82 4.10 -17.13
C TRP A 180 -5.97 3.93 -15.61
N PHE A 181 -5.64 4.98 -14.83
CA PHE A 181 -5.84 4.95 -13.38
C PHE A 181 -7.31 4.82 -13.00
N LEU A 182 -8.19 5.56 -13.68
CA LEU A 182 -9.63 5.49 -13.45
C LEU A 182 -10.19 4.09 -13.75
N GLN A 183 -9.70 3.42 -14.81
CA GLN A 183 -10.07 2.04 -15.11
C GLN A 183 -9.65 1.08 -14.01
N LYS A 184 -8.44 1.24 -13.46
CA LYS A 184 -7.96 0.43 -12.33
C LYS A 184 -8.81 0.63 -11.07
N LEU A 185 -9.21 1.86 -10.80
CA LEU A 185 -10.14 2.17 -9.70
C LEU A 185 -11.54 1.59 -9.95
N MET A 186 -12.03 1.63 -11.19
CA MET A 186 -13.30 1.02 -11.59
C MET A 186 -13.28 -0.51 -11.36
N ASN A 187 -12.16 -1.19 -11.63
CA ASN A 187 -12.01 -2.62 -11.39
C ASN A 187 -12.25 -2.97 -9.89
N ILE A 188 -11.76 -2.13 -8.98
CA ILE A 188 -12.01 -2.29 -7.54
C ILE A 188 -13.50 -2.16 -7.23
N MET A 189 -14.16 -1.15 -7.81
CA MET A 189 -15.61 -0.94 -7.62
C MET A 189 -16.44 -2.10 -8.16
N GLN A 190 -16.06 -2.63 -9.31
CA GLN A 190 -16.71 -3.80 -9.90
C GLN A 190 -16.57 -5.03 -8.98
N THR A 191 -15.39 -5.30 -8.45
CA THR A 191 -15.18 -6.38 -7.48
C THR A 191 -15.98 -6.15 -6.18
N SER A 192 -16.08 -4.90 -5.71
CA SER A 192 -16.94 -4.56 -4.57
C SER A 192 -18.41 -4.85 -4.85
N LYS A 193 -18.88 -4.60 -6.08
CA LYS A 193 -20.26 -4.94 -6.51
C LYS A 193 -20.47 -6.45 -6.56
N GLU A 194 -19.49 -7.21 -7.07
CA GLU A 194 -19.54 -8.67 -7.12
C GLU A 194 -19.59 -9.28 -5.70
N LEU A 195 -18.80 -8.77 -4.75
CA LEU A 195 -18.83 -9.22 -3.35
C LEU A 195 -20.21 -9.02 -2.69
N ARG A 196 -20.96 -7.98 -3.06
CA ARG A 196 -22.32 -7.73 -2.54
C ARG A 196 -23.35 -8.76 -3.03
N GLN A 197 -22.99 -9.57 -4.02
CA GLN A 197 -23.83 -10.70 -4.48
C GLN A 197 -23.71 -11.93 -3.56
N LEU A 198 -22.72 -11.91 -2.66
CA LEU A 198 -22.53 -12.93 -1.63
C LEU A 198 -23.34 -12.60 -0.38
N THR A 199 -23.65 -13.62 0.39
CA THR A 199 -24.36 -13.52 1.69
C THR A 199 -23.90 -14.66 2.60
N ILE A 200 -24.31 -14.64 3.87
CA ILE A 200 -24.09 -15.72 4.82
C ILE A 200 -25.43 -16.36 5.14
N GLU A 201 -25.60 -17.63 4.77
CA GLU A 201 -26.77 -18.44 5.10
C GLU A 201 -26.31 -19.67 5.90
N ASN A 202 -26.98 -19.95 7.01
CA ASN A 202 -26.65 -21.08 7.91
C ASN A 202 -25.17 -21.13 8.33
N GLY A 203 -24.56 -19.96 8.53
CA GLY A 203 -23.13 -19.84 8.90
C GLY A 203 -22.14 -20.11 7.75
N GLN A 204 -22.62 -20.30 6.54
CA GLN A 204 -21.79 -20.52 5.34
C GLN A 204 -21.89 -19.34 4.38
N LEU A 205 -20.74 -18.96 3.80
CA LEU A 205 -20.70 -17.94 2.76
C LEU A 205 -21.20 -18.53 1.44
N THR A 206 -22.20 -17.91 0.86
CA THR A 206 -22.90 -18.37 -0.33
C THR A 206 -23.27 -17.21 -1.25
N MET A 207 -23.83 -17.49 -2.41
CA MET A 207 -24.41 -16.48 -3.30
C MET A 207 -25.83 -16.18 -2.85
N LYS A 208 -26.26 -14.92 -3.02
CA LYS A 208 -27.66 -14.55 -2.86
C LYS A 208 -28.55 -15.34 -3.82
N LYS A 209 -29.71 -15.79 -3.36
CA LYS A 209 -30.63 -16.65 -4.13
C LYS A 209 -30.99 -16.08 -5.51
N GLU A 210 -31.20 -14.77 -5.59
CA GLU A 210 -31.52 -14.08 -6.84
C GLU A 210 -30.40 -14.18 -7.87
N VAL A 211 -29.13 -14.19 -7.40
CA VAL A 211 -27.94 -14.29 -8.26
C VAL A 211 -27.67 -15.75 -8.61
N LEU A 212 -27.93 -16.67 -7.69
CA LEU A 212 -27.74 -18.12 -7.90
C LEU A 212 -28.62 -18.60 -9.06
N ALA A 213 -29.88 -18.18 -9.08
CA ALA A 213 -30.84 -18.56 -10.13
C ALA A 213 -30.36 -18.16 -11.55
N THR A 214 -29.55 -17.11 -11.67
CA THR A 214 -29.07 -16.62 -12.98
C THR A 214 -27.70 -17.14 -13.38
N LYS A 215 -26.81 -17.42 -12.42
CA LYS A 215 -25.40 -17.78 -12.69
C LYS A 215 -25.08 -19.25 -12.49
N ASP A 216 -25.81 -19.95 -11.64
CA ASP A 216 -25.61 -21.37 -11.36
C ASP A 216 -26.97 -22.06 -11.10
N PRO A 217 -27.82 -22.19 -12.13
CA PRO A 217 -29.17 -22.77 -11.99
C PRO A 217 -29.15 -24.21 -11.46
N GLN A 218 -28.02 -24.91 -11.63
CA GLN A 218 -27.87 -26.32 -11.23
C GLN A 218 -27.15 -26.50 -9.89
N GLY A 219 -26.63 -25.41 -9.27
CA GLY A 219 -25.96 -25.46 -7.97
C GLY A 219 -24.61 -26.18 -7.92
N ASN A 220 -24.05 -26.52 -9.07
CA ASN A 220 -22.87 -27.40 -9.17
C ASN A 220 -21.52 -26.66 -8.90
N CYS A 221 -21.47 -25.31 -8.97
CA CYS A 221 -20.24 -24.54 -8.90
C CYS A 221 -20.23 -23.45 -7.80
N GLN A 222 -21.21 -23.41 -6.92
CA GLN A 222 -21.38 -22.34 -5.95
C GLN A 222 -20.15 -22.07 -5.07
N LEU A 223 -19.57 -23.11 -4.48
CA LEU A 223 -18.40 -23.00 -3.63
C LEU A 223 -17.16 -22.53 -4.40
N SER A 224 -16.98 -23.02 -5.61
CA SER A 224 -15.89 -22.61 -6.52
C SER A 224 -16.03 -21.15 -6.89
N PHE A 225 -17.25 -20.67 -7.19
CA PHE A 225 -17.51 -19.28 -7.50
C PHE A 225 -17.21 -18.34 -6.31
N VAL A 226 -17.69 -18.66 -5.11
CA VAL A 226 -17.43 -17.88 -3.89
C VAL A 226 -15.92 -17.77 -3.64
N ASN A 227 -15.20 -18.88 -3.72
CA ASN A 227 -13.76 -18.91 -3.53
C ASN A 227 -13.01 -18.08 -4.59
N CYS A 228 -13.48 -18.11 -5.85
CA CYS A 228 -12.94 -17.29 -6.93
C CYS A 228 -13.12 -15.80 -6.64
N GLN A 229 -14.31 -15.36 -6.21
CA GLN A 229 -14.60 -13.98 -5.86
C GLN A 229 -13.77 -13.51 -4.67
N LEU A 230 -13.62 -14.34 -3.63
CA LEU A 230 -12.77 -14.01 -2.49
C LEU A 230 -11.30 -13.89 -2.90
N ARG A 231 -10.79 -14.79 -3.72
CA ARG A 231 -9.41 -14.76 -4.23
C ARG A 231 -9.17 -13.49 -5.03
N LYS A 232 -10.06 -13.16 -5.98
CA LYS A 232 -10.02 -11.92 -6.77
C LYS A 232 -9.99 -10.69 -5.87
N ALA A 233 -10.88 -10.63 -4.88
CA ALA A 233 -10.92 -9.51 -3.94
C ALA A 233 -9.61 -9.39 -3.15
N LYS A 234 -9.05 -10.50 -2.64
CA LYS A 234 -7.77 -10.49 -1.92
C LYS A 234 -6.62 -10.04 -2.82
N GLN A 235 -6.57 -10.49 -4.07
CA GLN A 235 -5.58 -10.06 -5.07
C GLN A 235 -5.68 -8.57 -5.41
N GLN A 236 -6.88 -8.00 -5.37
CA GLN A 236 -7.09 -6.55 -5.51
C GLN A 236 -6.95 -5.78 -4.19
N GLY A 237 -6.42 -6.40 -3.15
CA GLY A 237 -6.06 -5.73 -1.91
C GLY A 237 -7.22 -5.48 -0.94
N PHE A 238 -8.38 -6.10 -1.09
CA PHE A 238 -9.46 -5.99 -0.10
C PHE A 238 -9.06 -6.60 1.24
N SER A 239 -9.31 -5.89 2.34
CA SER A 239 -9.18 -6.42 3.70
C SER A 239 -10.32 -7.38 4.03
N ASP A 240 -10.13 -8.21 5.05
CA ASP A 240 -11.19 -9.10 5.52
C ASP A 240 -12.38 -8.28 6.07
N PHE A 241 -12.11 -7.10 6.66
CA PHE A 241 -13.12 -6.12 7.07
C PHE A 241 -13.95 -5.59 5.89
N GLN A 242 -13.30 -5.17 4.79
CA GLN A 242 -14.00 -4.69 3.60
C GLN A 242 -14.88 -5.77 2.98
N ILE A 243 -14.41 -7.03 2.96
CA ILE A 243 -15.17 -8.16 2.47
C ILE A 243 -16.37 -8.43 3.38
N ALA A 244 -16.17 -8.48 4.72
CA ALA A 244 -17.26 -8.67 5.68
C ALA A 244 -18.37 -7.61 5.51
N ARG A 245 -17.96 -6.35 5.35
CA ARG A 245 -18.90 -5.24 5.10
C ARG A 245 -19.64 -5.36 3.77
N ALA A 246 -18.94 -5.80 2.71
CA ALA A 246 -19.53 -5.96 1.38
C ALA A 246 -20.56 -7.09 1.31
N ILE A 247 -20.30 -8.21 1.99
CA ILE A 247 -21.23 -9.35 2.05
C ILE A 247 -22.42 -9.12 3.00
N GLY A 248 -22.42 -8.00 3.75
CA GLY A 248 -23.49 -7.66 4.68
C GLY A 248 -23.44 -8.48 5.97
N TYR A 249 -22.26 -8.72 6.53
CA TYR A 249 -22.14 -9.40 7.82
C TYR A 249 -22.94 -8.64 8.89
N GLU A 250 -23.82 -9.35 9.59
CA GLU A 250 -24.63 -8.80 10.67
C GLU A 250 -23.90 -8.92 12.00
N GLY A 251 -23.84 -7.83 12.77
CA GLY A 251 -23.19 -7.76 14.07
C GLY A 251 -21.87 -6.98 14.04
N ASP A 252 -20.99 -7.27 14.98
CA ASP A 252 -19.71 -6.58 15.11
C ASP A 252 -18.77 -6.89 13.95
N MET A 253 -18.19 -5.84 13.37
CA MET A 253 -17.32 -5.93 12.20
C MET A 253 -15.96 -6.59 12.48
N GLU A 254 -15.49 -6.63 13.74
CA GLU A 254 -14.30 -7.40 14.11
C GLU A 254 -14.58 -8.91 13.96
N ASN A 255 -15.72 -9.35 14.47
CA ASN A 255 -16.18 -10.72 14.28
C ASN A 255 -16.41 -11.06 12.82
N GLY A 256 -16.94 -10.12 12.02
CA GLY A 256 -17.07 -10.24 10.57
C GLY A 256 -15.72 -10.45 9.88
N SER A 257 -14.71 -9.68 10.26
CA SER A 257 -13.33 -9.83 9.74
C SER A 257 -12.74 -11.19 10.11
N LEU A 258 -12.94 -11.65 11.35
CA LEU A 258 -12.50 -12.97 11.80
C LEU A 258 -13.20 -14.10 11.07
N TYR A 259 -14.50 -13.97 10.80
CA TYR A 259 -15.26 -14.93 10.01
C TYR A 259 -14.68 -15.07 8.59
N VAL A 260 -14.50 -13.96 7.88
CA VAL A 260 -13.92 -13.96 6.53
C VAL A 260 -12.51 -14.55 6.55
N ARG A 261 -11.70 -14.21 7.57
CA ARG A 261 -10.35 -14.75 7.73
C ARG A 261 -10.35 -16.26 7.91
N LYS A 262 -11.21 -16.79 8.77
CA LYS A 262 -11.34 -18.24 9.00
C LYS A 262 -11.77 -18.94 7.71
N TYR A 263 -12.80 -18.42 7.05
CA TYR A 263 -13.31 -18.99 5.81
C TYR A 263 -12.24 -19.05 4.71
N ARG A 264 -11.57 -17.92 4.39
CA ARG A 264 -10.57 -17.89 3.34
C ARG A 264 -9.34 -18.75 3.64
N LYS A 265 -8.95 -18.87 4.93
CA LYS A 265 -7.86 -19.79 5.32
C LYS A 265 -8.24 -21.23 5.07
N ALA A 266 -9.45 -21.65 5.43
CA ALA A 266 -9.98 -22.99 5.13
C ALA A 266 -10.06 -23.27 3.62
N ALA A 267 -10.37 -22.23 2.82
CA ALA A 267 -10.38 -22.31 1.35
C ALA A 267 -8.98 -22.20 0.70
N GLY A 268 -7.90 -22.20 1.47
CA GLY A 268 -6.53 -22.11 0.95
C GLY A 268 -6.19 -20.75 0.33
N ILE A 269 -6.93 -19.68 0.67
CA ILE A 269 -6.64 -18.31 0.20
C ILE A 269 -5.73 -17.64 1.22
N LEU A 270 -4.43 -17.81 1.02
CA LEU A 270 -3.38 -17.33 1.90
C LEU A 270 -2.48 -16.33 1.17
N PRO A 271 -1.93 -15.32 1.85
CA PRO A 271 -0.93 -14.46 1.26
C PRO A 271 0.42 -15.17 1.19
N VAL A 272 1.26 -14.70 0.30
CA VAL A 272 2.67 -15.06 0.24
C VAL A 272 3.54 -13.86 0.62
N VAL A 273 4.74 -14.13 1.11
CA VAL A 273 5.75 -13.12 1.42
C VAL A 273 6.69 -12.99 0.25
N LYS A 274 6.80 -11.77 -0.26
CA LYS A 274 7.68 -11.41 -1.34
C LYS A 274 8.76 -10.46 -0.85
N GLN A 275 9.94 -10.55 -1.47
CA GLN A 275 11.10 -9.73 -1.17
C GLN A 275 11.16 -8.55 -2.13
N ILE A 276 11.62 -7.38 -1.65
CA ILE A 276 11.94 -6.25 -2.51
C ILE A 276 13.19 -6.61 -3.32
N ASP A 277 13.05 -6.50 -4.62
CA ASP A 277 14.06 -6.90 -5.58
C ASP A 277 14.14 -5.88 -6.71
N THR A 278 15.35 -5.50 -7.09
CA THR A 278 15.62 -4.54 -8.17
C THR A 278 15.81 -5.20 -9.54
N LEU A 279 15.81 -6.52 -9.60
CA LEU A 279 16.08 -7.29 -10.83
C LEU A 279 14.95 -8.24 -11.20
N ALA A 280 13.75 -8.01 -10.70
CA ALA A 280 12.53 -8.79 -11.02
C ALA A 280 12.74 -10.31 -10.89
N ALA A 281 13.46 -10.75 -9.86
CA ALA A 281 13.85 -12.13 -9.59
C ALA A 281 14.78 -12.79 -10.63
N GLU A 282 15.36 -12.04 -11.56
CA GLU A 282 16.36 -12.55 -12.48
C GLU A 282 17.67 -12.91 -11.76
N TYR A 283 17.92 -12.32 -10.60
CA TYR A 283 19.08 -12.58 -9.75
C TYR A 283 18.68 -12.66 -8.28
N PRO A 284 19.27 -13.58 -7.47
CA PRO A 284 18.87 -13.73 -6.06
C PRO A 284 19.06 -12.43 -5.26
N ALA A 285 17.97 -11.91 -4.71
CA ALA A 285 17.99 -10.74 -3.83
C ALA A 285 18.35 -11.15 -2.40
N GLN A 286 19.15 -10.31 -1.72
CA GLN A 286 19.55 -10.50 -0.32
C GLN A 286 19.05 -9.37 0.58
N THR A 287 17.97 -8.71 0.20
CA THR A 287 17.35 -7.67 1.01
C THR A 287 16.58 -8.27 2.18
N ASN A 288 16.46 -7.52 3.26
CA ASN A 288 15.57 -7.85 4.37
C ASN A 288 14.19 -7.20 4.25
N TYR A 289 13.91 -6.50 3.14
CA TYR A 289 12.68 -5.78 2.85
C TYR A 289 11.64 -6.72 2.25
N LEU A 290 10.50 -6.82 2.93
CA LEU A 290 9.45 -7.78 2.62
C LEU A 290 8.08 -7.09 2.48
N TYR A 291 7.21 -7.70 1.67
CA TYR A 291 5.80 -7.34 1.59
C TYR A 291 4.93 -8.59 1.44
N LEU A 292 3.66 -8.49 1.81
CA LEU A 292 2.70 -9.57 1.61
C LEU A 292 1.79 -9.27 0.42
N THR A 293 1.49 -10.31 -0.36
CA THR A 293 0.58 -10.23 -1.50
C THR A 293 -0.22 -11.53 -1.63
N TYR A 294 -1.41 -11.44 -2.24
CA TYR A 294 -2.19 -12.60 -2.67
C TYR A 294 -1.98 -12.93 -4.15
N SER A 295 -1.18 -12.12 -4.85
CA SER A 295 -0.85 -12.28 -6.27
C SER A 295 0.50 -12.97 -6.48
N GLY A 296 0.81 -13.99 -5.68
CA GLY A 296 2.02 -14.79 -5.79
C GLY A 296 1.74 -16.26 -5.57
N VAL A 297 2.65 -17.13 -6.01
CA VAL A 297 2.53 -18.59 -5.91
C VAL A 297 3.27 -19.13 -4.68
N ALA A 298 4.46 -18.57 -4.37
CA ALA A 298 5.32 -19.07 -3.30
C ALA A 298 5.95 -17.90 -2.53
N ASN A 299 6.43 -18.20 -1.32
CA ASN A 299 7.24 -17.26 -0.53
C ASN A 299 8.65 -17.16 -1.10
N ASP A 300 9.23 -15.95 -1.09
CA ASP A 300 10.64 -15.73 -1.43
C ASP A 300 11.56 -15.96 -0.23
N VAL A 301 11.01 -16.08 0.97
CA VAL A 301 11.78 -16.26 2.20
C VAL A 301 11.43 -17.57 2.88
N HIS A 302 12.45 -18.24 3.42
CA HIS A 302 12.28 -19.42 4.24
C HIS A 302 12.14 -19.04 5.71
N TYR A 303 11.19 -19.65 6.39
CA TYR A 303 11.02 -19.52 7.84
C TYR A 303 11.80 -20.65 8.51
N LEU A 304 12.92 -20.29 9.14
CA LEU A 304 13.69 -21.22 9.96
C LEU A 304 13.01 -21.29 11.34
N GLY A 305 12.50 -22.46 11.71
CA GLY A 305 11.73 -22.68 12.95
C GLY A 305 12.51 -22.53 14.26
N ASP A 306 13.82 -22.46 14.20
CA ASP A 306 14.72 -22.63 15.34
C ASP A 306 15.11 -21.29 16.02
N HIS A 307 14.73 -20.17 15.48
CA HIS A 307 15.10 -18.86 16.02
C HIS A 307 13.93 -18.17 16.71
N LYS A 308 14.15 -17.83 17.98
CA LYS A 308 13.26 -16.92 18.70
C LYS A 308 13.26 -15.55 18.00
N SER A 309 12.10 -15.06 17.67
CA SER A 309 11.92 -13.77 16.99
C SER A 309 10.99 -12.88 17.80
N ILE A 310 11.32 -11.60 17.86
CA ILE A 310 10.45 -10.58 18.46
C ILE A 310 10.04 -9.60 17.38
N VAL A 311 8.73 -9.31 17.31
CA VAL A 311 8.15 -8.37 16.34
C VAL A 311 7.95 -7.02 17.03
N VAL A 312 8.51 -5.98 16.41
CA VAL A 312 8.29 -4.58 16.79
C VAL A 312 7.30 -3.96 15.81
N LEU A 313 6.23 -3.38 16.34
CA LEU A 313 5.25 -2.65 15.54
C LEU A 313 5.64 -1.17 15.49
N GLY A 314 5.86 -0.64 14.30
CA GLY A 314 6.14 0.77 14.08
C GLY A 314 4.91 1.68 14.22
N SER A 315 5.15 2.98 14.35
CA SER A 315 4.12 4.00 14.52
C SER A 315 3.31 4.30 13.26
N GLY A 316 3.76 3.83 12.10
CA GLY A 316 3.16 4.16 10.81
C GLY A 316 3.41 5.59 10.36
N ALA A 317 2.49 6.15 9.55
CA ALA A 317 2.63 7.48 9.00
C ALA A 317 2.71 8.56 10.08
N TYR A 318 3.62 9.51 9.92
CA TYR A 318 3.68 10.70 10.77
C TYR A 318 2.36 11.46 10.70
N ARG A 319 1.98 12.02 11.83
CA ARG A 319 0.76 12.81 12.01
C ARG A 319 1.01 13.93 13.02
N ILE A 320 0.18 14.95 13.00
CA ILE A 320 0.26 16.01 13.99
C ILE A 320 0.02 15.43 15.38
N GLY A 321 1.00 15.63 16.26
CA GLY A 321 1.01 15.12 17.64
C GLY A 321 1.62 13.73 17.82
N SER A 322 2.23 13.14 16.77
CA SER A 322 2.95 11.86 16.87
C SER A 322 3.91 11.72 15.70
N SER A 323 5.21 11.76 15.94
CA SER A 323 6.22 11.69 14.89
C SER A 323 7.44 10.88 15.27
N VAL A 324 8.64 11.44 15.13
CA VAL A 324 9.93 10.75 15.18
C VAL A 324 10.23 10.08 16.55
N GLU A 325 9.65 10.55 17.64
CA GLU A 325 9.85 9.99 18.98
C GLU A 325 9.42 8.51 19.09
N PHE A 326 8.37 8.14 18.39
CA PHE A 326 7.92 6.73 18.36
C PHE A 326 8.85 5.85 17.53
N ASP A 327 9.44 6.40 16.48
CA ASP A 327 10.42 5.68 15.68
C ASP A 327 11.71 5.43 16.47
N TRP A 328 12.15 6.42 17.24
CA TRP A 328 13.30 6.25 18.13
C TRP A 328 13.08 5.11 19.13
N CYS A 329 11.90 5.01 19.74
CA CYS A 329 11.56 3.89 20.63
C CYS A 329 11.63 2.55 19.88
N GLY A 330 11.13 2.49 18.65
CA GLY A 330 11.22 1.31 17.79
C GLY A 330 12.66 0.88 17.52
N VAL A 331 13.53 1.83 17.18
CA VAL A 331 14.96 1.59 16.95
C VAL A 331 15.65 1.05 18.20
N GLN A 332 15.37 1.63 19.38
CA GLN A 332 15.94 1.15 20.64
C GLN A 332 15.46 -0.27 20.99
N ALA A 333 14.20 -0.58 20.74
CA ALA A 333 13.67 -1.94 20.92
C ALA A 333 14.37 -2.94 19.99
N LEU A 334 14.54 -2.63 18.71
CA LEU A 334 15.26 -3.48 17.75
C LEU A 334 16.71 -3.72 18.16
N ASN A 335 17.42 -2.66 18.57
CA ASN A 335 18.79 -2.76 19.04
C ASN A 335 18.91 -3.65 20.30
N THR A 336 17.97 -3.55 21.23
CA THR A 336 17.96 -4.38 22.43
C THR A 336 17.70 -5.86 22.09
N ILE A 337 16.71 -6.13 21.21
CA ILE A 337 16.40 -7.49 20.75
C ILE A 337 17.65 -8.17 20.15
N ARG A 338 18.39 -7.44 19.31
CA ARG A 338 19.61 -7.95 18.67
C ARG A 338 20.74 -8.18 19.69
N LYS A 339 20.90 -7.29 20.69
CA LYS A 339 21.88 -7.46 21.77
C LYS A 339 21.61 -8.71 22.61
N GLU A 340 20.34 -9.05 22.84
CA GLU A 340 19.91 -10.25 23.55
C GLU A 340 19.97 -11.53 22.70
N GLY A 341 20.51 -11.45 21.47
CA GLY A 341 20.68 -12.59 20.57
C GLY A 341 19.38 -13.11 19.94
N TRP A 342 18.31 -12.31 19.92
CA TRP A 342 17.06 -12.67 19.30
C TRP A 342 16.96 -12.07 17.89
N ARG A 343 16.20 -12.72 17.02
CA ARG A 343 15.91 -12.17 15.70
C ARG A 343 14.92 -11.02 15.81
N SER A 344 15.28 -9.88 15.27
CA SER A 344 14.44 -8.69 15.23
C SER A 344 13.59 -8.63 13.95
N VAL A 345 12.29 -8.40 14.11
CA VAL A 345 11.36 -8.22 12.99
C VAL A 345 10.65 -6.89 13.16
N MET A 346 10.77 -6.02 12.17
CA MET A 346 10.08 -4.73 12.15
C MET A 346 8.88 -4.76 11.22
N ILE A 347 7.78 -4.20 11.65
CA ILE A 347 6.60 -3.93 10.83
C ILE A 347 6.35 -2.43 10.83
N ASN A 348 6.62 -1.75 9.72
CA ASN A 348 6.36 -0.32 9.58
C ASN A 348 6.23 0.06 8.11
N TYR A 349 5.16 0.74 7.76
CA TYR A 349 4.85 1.20 6.41
C TYR A 349 5.24 2.66 6.15
N ASN A 350 5.90 3.31 7.10
CA ASN A 350 6.42 4.67 6.92
C ASN A 350 7.83 4.61 6.34
N PRO A 351 8.06 5.06 5.09
CA PRO A 351 9.36 4.98 4.46
C PRO A 351 10.36 6.04 4.96
N GLU A 352 9.92 6.99 5.77
CA GLU A 352 10.73 8.10 6.28
C GLU A 352 11.42 7.80 7.61
N THR A 353 11.19 6.60 8.19
CA THR A 353 11.67 6.23 9.53
C THR A 353 13.01 5.50 9.48
N VAL A 354 13.83 5.70 10.51
CA VAL A 354 15.12 5.02 10.72
C VAL A 354 14.90 3.52 11.00
N SER A 355 13.82 3.18 11.72
CA SER A 355 13.49 1.77 11.99
C SER A 355 13.22 0.94 10.72
N THR A 356 13.01 1.60 9.58
CA THR A 356 12.84 0.97 8.27
C THR A 356 14.10 1.03 7.40
N ASP A 357 15.25 1.39 7.95
CA ASP A 357 16.51 1.31 7.22
C ASP A 357 17.05 -0.14 7.19
N TYR A 358 17.80 -0.46 6.13
CA TYR A 358 18.17 -1.85 5.78
C TYR A 358 19.01 -2.59 6.86
N ASP A 359 19.69 -1.85 7.72
CA ASP A 359 20.61 -2.37 8.74
C ASP A 359 19.98 -2.40 10.16
N MET A 360 18.77 -1.91 10.33
CA MET A 360 18.11 -1.77 11.63
C MET A 360 17.52 -3.06 12.17
N CYS A 361 17.14 -4.01 11.34
CA CYS A 361 16.53 -5.27 11.77
C CYS A 361 16.84 -6.43 10.81
N ASP A 362 16.60 -7.65 11.28
CA ASP A 362 16.85 -8.86 10.46
C ASP A 362 15.79 -9.04 9.38
N ARG A 363 14.55 -8.60 9.63
CA ARG A 363 13.45 -8.63 8.68
C ARG A 363 12.57 -7.41 8.82
N LEU A 364 12.28 -6.76 7.71
CA LEU A 364 11.44 -5.57 7.63
C LEU A 364 10.23 -5.82 6.73
N TYR A 365 9.05 -5.73 7.29
CA TYR A 365 7.80 -5.75 6.54
C TYR A 365 7.29 -4.33 6.30
N LEU A 366 7.36 -3.88 5.05
CA LEU A 366 6.98 -2.54 4.63
C LEU A 366 5.50 -2.41 4.26
N SER A 367 4.83 -3.52 3.96
CA SER A 367 3.44 -3.48 3.53
C SER A 367 2.67 -4.68 4.03
N LEU A 368 1.95 -4.49 5.15
CA LEU A 368 1.20 -5.51 5.87
C LEU A 368 -0.18 -5.01 6.22
N ILE A 369 -1.17 -5.26 5.38
CA ILE A 369 -2.52 -4.77 5.69
C ILE A 369 -3.39 -5.79 6.38
N HIS A 370 -2.99 -7.04 6.40
CA HIS A 370 -3.88 -8.11 6.83
C HIS A 370 -3.51 -8.76 8.15
N ILE A 371 -2.43 -8.33 8.82
CA ILE A 371 -1.96 -8.93 10.08
C ILE A 371 -2.25 -8.04 11.28
N SER A 372 -2.36 -6.74 11.07
CA SER A 372 -2.62 -5.79 12.13
C SER A 372 -3.61 -4.71 11.70
N GLU A 373 -4.89 -5.04 11.58
CA GLU A 373 -5.85 -4.06 12.07
C GLU A 373 -5.67 -4.08 13.58
N PRO A 374 -5.15 -2.99 14.20
CA PRO A 374 -5.09 -2.94 15.64
C PRO A 374 -6.53 -3.12 16.11
N THR A 375 -6.77 -4.16 16.88
CA THR A 375 -7.93 -4.20 17.75
C THR A 375 -7.85 -2.93 18.57
N ARG A 376 -8.55 -1.87 18.19
CA ARG A 376 -8.83 -0.77 19.08
C ARG A 376 -9.65 -1.37 20.22
N ARG A 377 -8.98 -1.78 21.29
CA ARG A 377 -9.64 -1.79 22.55
C ARG A 377 -9.99 -0.33 22.83
N THR A 378 -11.21 0.05 22.55
CA THR A 378 -11.82 1.22 23.18
C THR A 378 -11.74 0.98 24.69
N PRO A 379 -11.32 1.98 25.46
CA PRO A 379 -11.29 1.86 26.92
C PRO A 379 -12.68 1.61 27.46
#